data_2356e8476c9953e1fba970d5dd2d2f13
#
_entry.id   2356e8476c9953e1fba970d5dd2d2f13
#
_cell.length_a   1.000
_cell.length_b   1.000
_cell.length_c   1.000
_cell.angle_alpha   90.00
_cell.angle_beta   90.00
_cell.angle_gamma   90.00
#
_symmetry.space_group_name_H-M   'P 1'
#
loop_
_entity.id
_entity.type
_entity.pdbx_description
1 polymer ?
#
loop_
_entity_poly.entity_id
_entity_poly.type
_entity_poly.pdbx_seq_one_letter_code
_entity_poly.pdbx_strand_id
1 'polypeptide(L)'
;AMIIAANGTAQNVQRTSQGIKYAAQGMNVSVEFYSPSIVRVYKTPGETASDKESLVVIKAPEQTPVSFGENGKNVTLSSQMIQVEVNPETGGIYFFDKLGQRLLTDKDYGTQFTPFNDAGVPSYNVRQAFLLDKDEVIYGLGQQQTGKVSQRNQKLFLRNQNMSICIPFIHSIKGYAF
;
A
#
# COMPACT_ATOMS: atom_id res chain seq x y z
N ALA A 1 39.61 -12.16 -13.04
CA ALA A 1 38.33 -12.09 -12.33
C ALA A 1 37.27 -11.59 -13.32
N MET A 2 36.43 -12.50 -13.74
CA MET A 2 35.39 -12.25 -14.73
C MET A 2 34.12 -11.81 -13.96
N ILE A 3 33.76 -10.53 -14.09
CA ILE A 3 32.54 -10.00 -13.52
C ILE A 3 31.42 -10.38 -14.50
N ILE A 4 30.61 -11.36 -14.12
CA ILE A 4 29.37 -11.66 -14.85
C ILE A 4 28.36 -10.59 -14.42
N ALA A 5 28.12 -9.62 -15.29
CA ALA A 5 26.99 -8.70 -15.14
C ALA A 5 25.71 -9.49 -15.38
N ALA A 6 24.95 -9.72 -14.33
CA ALA A 6 23.59 -10.20 -14.44
C ALA A 6 22.74 -9.08 -15.06
N ASN A 7 22.46 -9.21 -16.35
CA ASN A 7 21.48 -8.38 -17.05
C ASN A 7 20.06 -8.80 -16.61
N GLY A 8 19.64 -8.33 -15.45
CA GLY A 8 18.26 -8.34 -15.02
C GLY A 8 17.75 -6.90 -15.05
N THR A 9 16.73 -6.62 -15.80
CA THR A 9 16.05 -5.32 -15.91
C THR A 9 15.33 -4.95 -14.62
N ALA A 10 16.05 -4.83 -13.52
CA ALA A 10 15.56 -4.19 -12.31
C ALA A 10 15.70 -2.67 -12.48
N GLN A 11 14.77 -2.07 -13.22
CA GLN A 11 14.69 -0.63 -13.39
C GLN A 11 14.51 0.02 -12.03
N ASN A 12 15.59 0.66 -11.53
CA ASN A 12 15.57 1.66 -10.45
C ASN A 12 14.89 1.28 -9.12
N VAL A 13 14.99 0.03 -8.67
CA VAL A 13 14.58 -0.34 -7.32
C VAL A 13 15.74 -0.08 -6.35
N GLN A 14 15.58 0.90 -5.49
CA GLN A 14 16.54 1.20 -4.43
C GLN A 14 16.14 0.45 -3.16
N ARG A 15 17.03 -0.42 -2.67
CA ARG A 15 16.86 -1.07 -1.36
C ARG A 15 17.23 -0.10 -0.23
N THR A 16 16.45 -0.13 0.82
CA THR A 16 16.71 0.54 2.10
C THR A 16 16.94 -0.50 3.19
N SER A 17 17.23 -0.08 4.41
CA SER A 17 17.40 -1.01 5.54
C SER A 17 16.11 -1.78 5.88
N GLN A 18 14.95 -1.22 5.58
CA GLN A 18 13.64 -1.73 6.00
C GLN A 18 12.67 -1.95 4.83
N GLY A 19 13.12 -1.78 3.58
CA GLY A 19 12.21 -1.87 2.45
C GLY A 19 12.83 -1.47 1.11
N ILE A 20 12.01 -0.92 0.22
CA ILE A 20 12.43 -0.47 -1.11
C ILE A 20 11.78 0.85 -1.49
N LYS A 21 12.44 1.57 -2.39
CA LYS A 21 11.88 2.72 -3.12
C LYS A 21 12.04 2.50 -4.62
N TYR A 22 11.04 2.87 -5.38
CA TYR A 22 11.06 2.77 -6.85
C TYR A 22 10.08 3.75 -7.48
N ALA A 23 10.22 3.95 -8.78
CA ALA A 23 9.27 4.72 -9.58
C ALA A 23 8.51 3.77 -10.51
N ALA A 24 7.19 3.91 -10.58
CA ALA A 24 6.33 3.16 -11.48
C ALA A 24 5.12 3.98 -11.88
N GLN A 25 4.73 3.93 -13.15
CA GLN A 25 3.52 4.56 -13.67
C GLN A 25 3.39 6.05 -13.33
N GLY A 26 4.50 6.79 -13.33
CA GLY A 26 4.53 8.22 -12.99
C GLY A 26 4.37 8.51 -11.49
N MET A 27 4.56 7.52 -10.64
CA MET A 27 4.51 7.63 -9.18
C MET A 27 5.85 7.24 -8.56
N ASN A 28 6.21 7.89 -7.46
CA ASN A 28 7.23 7.39 -6.55
C ASN A 28 6.56 6.54 -5.48
N VAL A 29 7.12 5.37 -5.25
CA VAL A 29 6.60 4.37 -4.31
C VAL A 29 7.67 4.02 -3.29
N SER A 30 7.30 4.04 -2.02
CA SER A 30 8.09 3.49 -0.92
C SER A 30 7.29 2.40 -0.22
N VAL A 31 7.91 1.24 -0.04
CA VAL A 31 7.37 0.11 0.73
C VAL A 31 8.34 -0.17 1.86
N GLU A 32 7.90 -0.01 3.10
CA GLU A 32 8.76 -0.04 4.27
C GLU A 32 8.10 -0.81 5.43
N PHE A 33 8.84 -1.72 6.04
CA PHE A 33 8.39 -2.43 7.23
C PHE A 33 8.55 -1.52 8.46
N TYR A 34 7.44 -1.28 9.15
CA TYR A 34 7.39 -0.56 10.42
C TYR A 34 7.49 -1.50 11.62
N SER A 35 7.13 -2.76 11.41
CA SER A 35 7.35 -3.88 12.35
C SER A 35 7.25 -5.19 11.55
N PRO A 36 7.47 -6.36 12.15
CA PRO A 36 7.30 -7.64 11.43
C PRO A 36 5.89 -7.85 10.84
N SER A 37 4.86 -7.17 11.37
CA SER A 37 3.46 -7.30 10.94
C SER A 37 2.87 -6.02 10.33
N ILE A 38 3.64 -4.93 10.21
CA ILE A 38 3.15 -3.66 9.69
C ILE A 38 4.02 -3.20 8.54
N VAL A 39 3.40 -2.98 7.40
CA VAL A 39 4.04 -2.43 6.19
C VAL A 39 3.40 -1.09 5.85
N ARG A 40 4.21 -0.06 5.72
CA ARG A 40 3.78 1.23 5.18
C ARG A 40 4.04 1.26 3.69
N VAL A 41 3.02 1.57 2.92
CA VAL A 41 3.14 1.91 1.50
C VAL A 41 2.87 3.40 1.34
N TYR A 42 3.84 4.12 0.78
CA TYR A 42 3.72 5.53 0.52
C TYR A 42 3.90 5.79 -0.97
N LYS A 43 2.91 6.43 -1.58
CA LYS A 43 2.89 6.74 -3.01
C LYS A 43 2.68 8.23 -3.22
N THR A 44 3.47 8.83 -4.10
CA THR A 44 3.34 10.25 -4.48
C THR A 44 3.31 10.40 -5.99
N PRO A 45 2.59 11.38 -6.55
CA PRO A 45 2.61 11.64 -7.98
C PRO A 45 3.91 12.33 -8.39
N GLY A 46 4.41 11.98 -9.57
CA GLY A 46 5.55 12.63 -10.21
C GLY A 46 6.84 12.53 -9.42
N GLU A 47 7.75 13.46 -9.65
CA GLU A 47 9.05 13.55 -8.97
C GLU A 47 8.97 14.27 -7.62
N THR A 48 7.80 14.73 -7.23
CA THR A 48 7.62 15.52 -6.00
C THR A 48 7.59 14.61 -4.79
N ALA A 49 8.75 14.36 -4.20
CA ALA A 49 8.79 13.83 -2.84
C ALA A 49 8.18 14.87 -1.88
N SER A 50 7.21 14.47 -1.10
CA SER A 50 6.72 15.32 -0.01
C SER A 50 7.59 15.04 1.22
N ASP A 51 8.39 15.99 1.62
CA ASP A 51 9.18 15.94 2.87
C ASP A 51 8.32 16.25 4.12
N LYS A 52 7.00 16.41 3.92
CA LYS A 52 6.11 16.71 5.04
C LYS A 52 5.96 15.49 5.94
N GLU A 53 6.17 15.68 7.21
CA GLU A 53 5.89 14.68 8.22
C GLU A 53 4.40 14.31 8.23
N SER A 54 4.12 13.04 8.46
CA SER A 54 2.74 12.58 8.60
C SER A 54 2.17 13.01 9.94
N LEU A 55 1.01 13.63 9.95
CA LEU A 55 0.28 13.98 11.18
C LEU A 55 -0.31 12.76 11.91
N VAL A 56 -0.43 11.62 11.24
CA VAL A 56 -1.07 10.42 11.77
C VAL A 56 -0.10 9.25 12.00
N VAL A 57 1.03 9.23 11.29
CA VAL A 57 2.07 8.21 11.47
C VAL A 57 3.18 8.81 12.31
N ILE A 58 3.06 8.69 13.62
CA ILE A 58 3.99 9.25 14.61
C ILE A 58 5.07 8.26 15.05
N LYS A 59 4.89 6.96 14.76
CA LYS A 59 5.84 5.91 15.13
C LYS A 59 6.95 5.82 14.10
N ALA A 60 8.19 5.80 14.55
CA ALA A 60 9.33 5.45 13.70
C ALA A 60 9.33 3.94 13.39
N PRO A 61 9.85 3.52 12.22
CA PRO A 61 10.02 2.10 11.91
C PRO A 61 10.88 1.39 12.96
N GLU A 62 10.46 0.22 13.39
CA GLU A 62 11.28 -0.68 14.21
C GLU A 62 12.36 -1.32 13.34
N GLN A 63 13.51 -1.65 13.93
CA GLN A 63 14.50 -2.45 13.23
C GLN A 63 13.94 -3.87 12.99
N THR A 64 13.41 -4.08 11.80
CA THR A 64 12.81 -5.36 11.39
C THR A 64 13.75 -6.05 10.41
N PRO A 65 14.19 -7.29 10.67
CA PRO A 65 14.91 -8.07 9.67
C PRO A 65 14.03 -8.31 8.44
N VAL A 66 14.47 -7.80 7.29
CA VAL A 66 13.78 -7.95 6.01
C VAL A 66 14.67 -8.71 5.04
N SER A 67 14.19 -9.83 4.54
CA SER A 67 14.84 -10.56 3.45
C SER A 67 14.30 -10.08 2.11
N PHE A 68 15.18 -10.07 1.11
CA PHE A 68 14.85 -9.63 -0.25
C PHE A 68 15.04 -10.79 -1.22
N GLY A 69 14.14 -10.91 -2.18
CA GLY A 69 14.19 -11.90 -3.24
C GLY A 69 13.53 -11.41 -4.51
N GLU A 70 13.41 -12.29 -5.47
CA GLU A 70 12.74 -12.04 -6.75
C GLU A 70 11.79 -13.19 -7.06
N ASN A 71 10.63 -12.86 -7.63
CA ASN A 71 9.64 -13.80 -8.13
C ASN A 71 9.21 -13.36 -9.53
N GLY A 72 9.87 -13.90 -10.55
CA GLY A 72 9.71 -13.45 -11.93
C GLY A 72 10.12 -11.98 -12.09
N LYS A 73 9.16 -11.11 -12.41
CA LYS A 73 9.39 -9.66 -12.52
C LYS A 73 9.16 -8.90 -11.21
N ASN A 74 8.70 -9.59 -10.19
CA ASN A 74 8.38 -8.97 -8.91
C ASN A 74 9.59 -9.02 -7.98
N VAL A 75 9.77 -7.96 -7.21
CA VAL A 75 10.69 -7.91 -6.07
C VAL A 75 9.91 -8.35 -4.84
N THR A 76 10.49 -9.25 -4.04
CA THR A 76 9.90 -9.74 -2.81
C THR A 76 10.61 -9.19 -1.60
N LEU A 77 9.83 -8.81 -0.58
CA LEU A 77 10.30 -8.39 0.73
C LEU A 77 9.60 -9.24 1.77
N SER A 78 10.32 -9.86 2.68
CA SER A 78 9.73 -10.73 3.69
C SER A 78 10.28 -10.44 5.07
N SER A 79 9.35 -10.29 6.03
CA SER A 79 9.60 -10.33 7.47
C SER A 79 9.27 -11.72 8.01
N GLN A 80 9.25 -11.87 9.33
CA GLN A 80 8.78 -13.11 9.98
C GLN A 80 7.28 -13.37 9.79
N MET A 81 6.46 -12.36 9.46
CA MET A 81 5.00 -12.45 9.47
C MET A 81 4.35 -12.14 8.13
N ILE A 82 4.93 -11.27 7.34
CA ILE A 82 4.34 -10.77 6.09
C ILE A 82 5.37 -10.87 4.97
N GLN A 83 4.92 -11.32 3.80
CA GLN A 83 5.64 -11.16 2.54
C GLN A 83 4.90 -10.12 1.68
N VAL A 84 5.67 -9.23 1.08
CA VAL A 84 5.19 -8.26 0.11
C VAL A 84 5.87 -8.54 -1.22
N GLU A 85 5.10 -8.66 -2.27
CA GLU A 85 5.59 -8.68 -3.65
C GLU A 85 5.24 -7.36 -4.33
N VAL A 86 6.19 -6.82 -5.04
CA VAL A 86 6.05 -5.56 -5.75
C VAL A 86 6.43 -5.77 -7.20
N ASN A 87 5.59 -5.32 -8.11
CA ASN A 87 5.91 -5.25 -9.53
C ASN A 87 6.38 -3.82 -9.88
N PRO A 88 7.69 -3.59 -10.12
CA PRO A 88 8.20 -2.26 -10.38
C PRO A 88 7.76 -1.67 -11.74
N GLU A 89 7.33 -2.52 -12.69
CA GLU A 89 6.86 -2.07 -14.01
C GLU A 89 5.43 -1.51 -13.92
N THR A 90 4.55 -2.23 -13.19
CA THR A 90 3.13 -1.88 -13.09
C THR A 90 2.79 -1.07 -11.86
N GLY A 91 3.66 -1.07 -10.84
CA GLY A 91 3.39 -0.48 -9.53
C GLY A 91 2.45 -1.30 -8.66
N GLY A 92 2.06 -2.51 -9.08
CA GLY A 92 1.19 -3.40 -8.31
C GLY A 92 1.88 -3.97 -7.07
N ILE A 93 1.13 -4.04 -5.97
CA ILE A 93 1.61 -4.54 -4.68
C ILE A 93 0.69 -5.64 -4.18
N TYR A 94 1.29 -6.73 -3.70
CA TYR A 94 0.62 -7.94 -3.27
C TYR A 94 1.12 -8.34 -1.88
N PHE A 95 0.21 -8.63 -0.97
CA PHE A 95 0.52 -8.98 0.41
C PHE A 95 0.14 -10.42 0.69
N PHE A 96 1.04 -11.14 1.37
CA PHE A 96 0.85 -12.53 1.76
C PHE A 96 1.20 -12.70 3.24
N ASP A 97 0.58 -13.67 3.88
CA ASP A 97 0.98 -14.10 5.22
C ASP A 97 2.27 -14.96 5.17
N LYS A 98 2.76 -15.36 6.32
CA LYS A 98 3.95 -16.21 6.45
C LYS A 98 3.79 -17.63 5.85
N LEU A 99 2.58 -18.05 5.54
CA LEU A 99 2.26 -19.33 4.90
C LEU A 99 2.11 -19.19 3.38
N GLY A 100 2.30 -17.98 2.85
CA GLY A 100 2.12 -17.69 1.43
C GLY A 100 0.65 -17.54 1.01
N GLN A 101 -0.28 -17.43 1.96
CA GLN A 101 -1.68 -17.16 1.65
C GLN A 101 -1.85 -15.69 1.33
N ARG A 102 -2.53 -15.40 0.23
CA ARG A 102 -2.78 -14.04 -0.21
C ARG A 102 -3.74 -13.31 0.73
N LEU A 103 -3.31 -12.18 1.24
CA LEU A 103 -4.09 -11.29 2.09
C LEU A 103 -4.75 -10.19 1.26
N LEU A 104 -3.97 -9.27 0.73
CA LEU A 104 -4.43 -8.09 0.01
C LEU A 104 -3.70 -7.94 -1.32
N THR A 105 -4.39 -7.49 -2.34
CA THR A 105 -3.86 -7.29 -3.69
C THR A 105 -4.34 -5.97 -4.27
N ASP A 106 -3.43 -5.18 -4.78
CA ASP A 106 -3.79 -4.02 -5.60
C ASP A 106 -4.60 -4.48 -6.84
N LYS A 107 -5.65 -3.75 -7.16
CA LYS A 107 -6.35 -3.89 -8.43
C LYS A 107 -5.72 -2.97 -9.48
N ASP A 108 -5.38 -3.52 -10.63
CA ASP A 108 -4.68 -2.80 -11.70
C ASP A 108 -3.38 -2.17 -11.12
N TYR A 109 -3.23 -0.85 -11.21
CA TYR A 109 -2.10 -0.11 -10.63
C TYR A 109 -2.31 0.23 -9.14
N GLY A 110 -3.46 -0.14 -8.58
CA GLY A 110 -3.86 0.16 -7.21
C GLY A 110 -4.19 1.63 -7.01
N THR A 111 -3.25 2.52 -7.28
CA THR A 111 -3.37 3.97 -7.02
C THR A 111 -3.42 4.76 -8.33
N GLN A 112 -4.28 5.78 -8.35
CA GLN A 112 -4.34 6.78 -9.42
C GLN A 112 -4.40 8.18 -8.83
N PHE A 113 -3.59 9.09 -9.38
CA PHE A 113 -3.61 10.51 -9.09
C PHE A 113 -4.16 11.26 -10.30
N THR A 114 -5.31 11.91 -10.13
CA THR A 114 -5.89 12.74 -11.19
C THR A 114 -5.74 14.20 -10.79
N PRO A 115 -5.07 15.04 -11.60
CA PRO A 115 -4.94 16.46 -11.31
C PRO A 115 -6.31 17.10 -11.04
N PHE A 116 -6.38 17.93 -10.03
CA PHE A 116 -7.57 18.63 -9.60
C PHE A 116 -7.21 20.05 -9.14
N ASN A 117 -8.09 21.02 -9.41
CA ASN A 117 -7.94 22.38 -8.92
C ASN A 117 -8.93 22.60 -7.77
N ASP A 118 -8.39 22.75 -6.56
CA ASP A 118 -9.20 23.03 -5.37
C ASP A 118 -9.21 24.53 -5.10
N ALA A 119 -10.23 25.23 -5.60
CA ALA A 119 -10.41 26.67 -5.42
C ALA A 119 -9.15 27.50 -5.77
N GLY A 120 -8.45 27.14 -6.84
CA GLY A 120 -7.23 27.80 -7.28
C GLY A 120 -5.93 27.14 -6.80
N VAL A 121 -6.00 26.14 -5.93
CA VAL A 121 -4.83 25.38 -5.45
C VAL A 121 -4.68 24.08 -6.26
N PRO A 122 -3.55 23.88 -6.98
CA PRO A 122 -3.27 22.62 -7.65
C PRO A 122 -3.22 21.47 -6.63
N SER A 123 -4.02 20.44 -6.88
CA SER A 123 -4.22 19.29 -5.99
C SER A 123 -4.42 18.01 -6.80
N TYR A 124 -4.73 16.90 -6.14
CA TYR A 124 -5.05 15.63 -6.79
C TYR A 124 -6.28 14.98 -6.16
N ASN A 125 -7.13 14.44 -7.01
CA ASN A 125 -8.05 13.39 -6.60
C ASN A 125 -7.25 12.07 -6.56
N VAL A 126 -7.31 11.37 -5.44
CA VAL A 126 -6.59 10.12 -5.23
C VAL A 126 -7.59 8.97 -5.19
N ARG A 127 -7.32 7.94 -5.97
CA ARG A 127 -8.05 6.68 -5.94
C ARG A 127 -7.10 5.56 -5.56
N GLN A 128 -7.53 4.69 -4.63
CA GLN A 128 -6.88 3.42 -4.33
C GLN A 128 -7.88 2.28 -4.56
N ALA A 129 -7.47 1.21 -5.21
CA ALA A 129 -8.32 0.06 -5.48
C ALA A 129 -7.62 -1.25 -5.12
N PHE A 130 -8.36 -2.13 -4.45
CA PHE A 130 -7.93 -3.47 -4.05
C PHE A 130 -8.85 -4.53 -4.60
N LEU A 131 -8.35 -5.76 -4.70
CA LEU A 131 -9.13 -6.96 -4.99
C LEU A 131 -9.44 -7.68 -3.68
N LEU A 132 -10.72 -7.93 -3.46
CA LEU A 132 -11.19 -8.78 -2.37
C LEU A 132 -11.52 -10.17 -2.91
N ASP A 133 -11.30 -11.21 -2.12
CA ASP A 133 -11.77 -12.55 -2.45
C ASP A 133 -13.31 -12.61 -2.46
N LYS A 134 -13.86 -13.63 -3.13
CA LYS A 134 -15.30 -13.73 -3.39
C LYS A 134 -16.16 -13.58 -2.12
N ASP A 135 -15.77 -14.26 -1.04
CA ASP A 135 -16.55 -14.30 0.20
C ASP A 135 -15.90 -13.49 1.34
N GLU A 136 -14.93 -12.65 1.01
CA GLU A 136 -14.22 -11.83 1.99
C GLU A 136 -15.12 -10.71 2.49
N VAL A 137 -15.36 -10.69 3.79
CA VAL A 137 -16.09 -9.63 4.48
C VAL A 137 -15.11 -8.63 5.03
N ILE A 138 -15.43 -7.33 4.86
CA ILE A 138 -14.65 -6.21 5.37
C ILE A 138 -15.49 -5.36 6.31
N TYR A 139 -14.84 -4.80 7.34
CA TYR A 139 -15.41 -3.97 8.38
C TYR A 139 -14.61 -2.69 8.55
N GLY A 140 -15.16 -1.71 9.24
CA GLY A 140 -14.47 -0.47 9.59
C GLY A 140 -15.12 0.77 8.99
N LEU A 141 -14.30 1.74 8.57
CA LEU A 141 -14.67 3.06 8.04
C LEU A 141 -15.33 3.99 9.07
N GLY A 142 -15.20 3.68 10.35
CA GLY A 142 -15.73 4.47 11.45
C GLY A 142 -17.19 4.17 11.75
N GLN A 143 -17.88 5.13 12.37
CA GLN A 143 -19.27 4.99 12.75
C GLN A 143 -20.16 5.52 11.63
N GLN A 144 -20.96 4.63 11.03
CA GLN A 144 -21.92 4.96 9.99
C GLN A 144 -23.29 4.43 10.42
N GLN A 145 -24.33 5.27 10.35
CA GLN A 145 -25.68 4.88 10.76
C GLN A 145 -26.46 4.20 9.62
N THR A 146 -25.82 3.26 8.96
CA THR A 146 -26.43 2.51 7.84
C THR A 146 -27.17 1.26 8.28
N GLY A 147 -27.02 0.85 9.55
CA GLY A 147 -27.52 -0.43 10.06
C GLY A 147 -26.77 -1.66 9.51
N LYS A 148 -25.62 -1.46 8.84
CA LYS A 148 -24.83 -2.52 8.24
C LYS A 148 -23.45 -2.61 8.87
N VAL A 149 -23.07 -3.83 9.26
CA VAL A 149 -21.77 -4.13 9.83
C VAL A 149 -20.73 -4.38 8.73
N SER A 150 -21.08 -5.17 7.72
CA SER A 150 -20.19 -5.42 6.57
C SER A 150 -20.21 -4.25 5.61
N GLN A 151 -19.02 -3.80 5.23
CA GLN A 151 -18.84 -2.73 4.24
C GLN A 151 -18.71 -3.25 2.80
N ARG A 152 -18.71 -4.58 2.62
CA ARG A 152 -18.69 -5.17 1.29
C ARG A 152 -19.92 -4.73 0.47
N ASN A 153 -19.70 -4.36 -0.79
CA ASN A 153 -20.74 -3.86 -1.70
C ASN A 153 -21.50 -2.63 -1.20
N GLN A 154 -20.92 -1.89 -0.26
CA GLN A 154 -21.46 -0.60 0.18
C GLN A 154 -20.81 0.54 -0.62
N LYS A 155 -21.60 1.56 -0.91
CA LYS A 155 -21.13 2.85 -1.39
C LYS A 155 -21.34 3.86 -0.29
N LEU A 156 -20.25 4.36 0.29
CA LEU A 156 -20.27 5.29 1.41
C LEU A 156 -19.59 6.59 0.99
N PHE A 157 -20.14 7.69 1.47
CA PHE A 157 -19.49 9.00 1.45
C PHE A 157 -18.99 9.29 2.86
N LEU A 158 -17.67 9.15 3.05
CA LEU A 158 -17.04 9.25 4.37
C LEU A 158 -16.73 10.71 4.70
N ARG A 159 -17.36 11.24 5.74
CA ARG A 159 -17.09 12.57 6.29
C ARG A 159 -17.42 12.60 7.78
N ASN A 160 -16.76 13.46 8.52
CA ASN A 160 -17.12 13.76 9.90
C ASN A 160 -18.28 14.77 9.91
N GLN A 161 -19.37 14.38 10.51
CA GLN A 161 -20.56 15.23 10.67
C GLN A 161 -21.34 14.77 11.91
N ASN A 162 -22.44 15.48 12.22
CA ASN A 162 -23.34 15.00 13.27
C ASN A 162 -23.76 13.56 12.98
N MET A 163 -23.61 12.66 13.95
CA MET A 163 -23.97 11.23 13.91
C MET A 163 -23.12 10.34 12.98
N SER A 164 -22.04 10.84 12.37
CA SER A 164 -21.13 10.03 11.56
C SER A 164 -19.67 10.38 11.84
N ILE A 165 -18.85 9.36 12.04
CA ILE A 165 -17.41 9.49 12.24
C ILE A 165 -16.70 8.72 11.12
N CYS A 166 -15.83 9.40 10.39
CA CYS A 166 -14.99 8.81 9.37
C CYS A 166 -13.66 8.39 9.99
N ILE A 167 -13.35 7.10 9.88
CA ILE A 167 -12.03 6.54 10.18
C ILE A 167 -11.64 5.73 8.95
N PRO A 168 -10.66 6.17 8.15
CA PRO A 168 -10.25 5.47 6.94
C PRO A 168 -9.40 4.23 7.28
N PHE A 169 -10.02 3.30 7.98
CA PHE A 169 -9.42 2.07 8.43
C PHE A 169 -10.39 0.92 8.16
N ILE A 170 -9.91 -0.08 7.44
CA ILE A 170 -10.66 -1.28 7.07
C ILE A 170 -9.92 -2.50 7.59
N HIS A 171 -10.66 -3.48 8.12
CA HIS A 171 -10.14 -4.79 8.46
C HIS A 171 -10.95 -5.91 7.82
N SER A 172 -10.26 -6.96 7.45
CA SER A 172 -10.80 -8.15 6.79
C SER A 172 -10.98 -9.29 7.79
N ILE A 173 -11.96 -10.16 7.53
CA ILE A 173 -12.10 -11.45 8.24
C ILE A 173 -10.88 -12.36 8.09
N LYS A 174 -9.98 -12.09 7.14
CA LYS A 174 -8.71 -12.80 6.98
C LYS A 174 -7.65 -12.43 8.02
N GLY A 175 -7.95 -11.46 8.92
CA GLY A 175 -7.06 -11.05 9.99
C GLY A 175 -6.02 -9.98 9.59
N TYR A 176 -6.22 -9.28 8.50
CA TYR A 176 -5.43 -8.11 8.14
C TYR A 176 -6.27 -6.82 8.18
N ALA A 177 -5.58 -5.68 8.23
CA ALA A 177 -6.19 -4.35 8.20
C ALA A 177 -5.35 -3.35 7.38
N PHE A 178 -5.97 -2.29 6.87
CA PHE A 178 -5.34 -1.21 6.11
C PHE A 178 -6.14 0.09 6.17
#